data_715446771979d79e8bc3cc1ae81bf06e
#
_entry.id   715446771979d79e8bc3cc1ae81bf06e
#
_cell.length_a   1.000
_cell.length_b   1.000
_cell.length_c   1.000
_cell.angle_alpha   90.00
_cell.angle_beta   90.00
_cell.angle_gamma   90.00
#
_symmetry.space_group_name_H-M   'P 1'
#
loop_
_entity.id
_entity.type
_entity.pdbx_description
1 polymer ?
#
loop_
_entity_poly.entity_id
_entity_poly.type
_entity_poly.pdbx_seq_one_letter_code
_entity_poly.pdbx_strand_id
1 'polypeptide(L)'
;MPITAISLESSMNNMSGKVLRMDYIKKVKKLAKKRKAKLHLDGARSWNASVFLGIPMKEMLADFDLVSVCLSKGMGCPIGSLVVGTEKDIYAARNYRKMLGGAMR
;
A
#
# COMPACT_ATOMS: atom_id res chain seq x y z
N MET A 1 24.26 0.55 -4.00
CA MET A 1 23.39 0.03 -2.94
C MET A 1 22.33 -0.89 -3.55
N PRO A 2 22.00 -2.02 -2.94
CA PRO A 2 20.92 -2.88 -3.42
C PRO A 2 19.55 -2.21 -3.21
N ILE A 3 18.65 -2.38 -4.18
CA ILE A 3 17.25 -1.98 -4.02
C ILE A 3 16.55 -3.02 -3.16
N THR A 4 16.04 -2.62 -2.00
CA THR A 4 15.39 -3.51 -1.02
C THR A 4 13.86 -3.40 -1.04
N ALA A 5 13.32 -2.32 -1.61
CA ALA A 5 11.88 -2.10 -1.75
C ALA A 5 11.56 -1.34 -3.03
N ILE A 6 10.37 -1.61 -3.58
CA ILE A 6 9.74 -0.86 -4.66
C ILE A 6 8.42 -0.36 -4.12
N SER A 7 8.14 0.94 -4.23
CA SER A 7 6.88 1.53 -3.83
C SER A 7 6.09 1.99 -5.05
N LEU A 8 4.82 1.65 -5.08
CA LEU A 8 3.84 2.11 -6.06
C LEU A 8 2.79 2.96 -5.36
N GLU A 9 2.08 3.81 -6.10
CA GLU A 9 0.92 4.56 -5.63
C GLU A 9 -0.30 4.24 -6.51
N SER A 10 -1.46 3.96 -5.89
CA SER A 10 -2.75 3.80 -6.59
C SER A 10 -3.93 4.15 -5.66
N SER A 11 -4.82 5.04 -6.03
CA SER A 11 -4.79 5.91 -7.20
C SER A 11 -3.82 7.09 -6.97
N MET A 12 -3.12 7.49 -8.04
CA MET A 12 -2.04 8.46 -7.94
C MET A 12 -2.56 9.89 -7.78
N ASN A 13 -2.08 10.59 -6.73
CA ASN A 13 -2.48 11.98 -6.46
C ASN A 13 -2.05 12.95 -7.58
N ASN A 14 -0.80 12.87 -7.98
CA ASN A 14 -0.19 13.80 -8.93
C ASN A 14 -0.46 13.46 -10.40
N MET A 15 -1.27 12.44 -10.66
CA MET A 15 -1.62 11.96 -12.00
C MET A 15 -3.14 11.92 -12.20
N SER A 16 -3.86 12.92 -11.66
CA SER A 16 -5.31 13.05 -11.78
C SER A 16 -6.09 11.82 -11.34
N GLY A 17 -5.61 11.13 -10.30
CA GLY A 17 -6.27 9.93 -9.78
C GLY A 17 -6.06 8.66 -10.61
N LYS A 18 -5.06 8.62 -11.48
CA LYS A 18 -4.76 7.44 -12.31
C LYS A 18 -4.61 6.19 -11.47
N VAL A 19 -5.33 5.13 -11.87
CA VAL A 19 -5.31 3.83 -11.22
C VAL A 19 -4.36 2.89 -11.95
N LEU A 20 -3.53 2.16 -11.21
CA LEU A 20 -2.66 1.13 -11.76
C LEU A 20 -3.47 -0.10 -12.16
N ARG A 21 -3.23 -0.62 -13.35
CA ARG A 21 -3.85 -1.86 -13.83
C ARG A 21 -3.21 -3.08 -13.16
N MET A 22 -3.99 -4.12 -12.94
CA MET A 22 -3.53 -5.35 -12.28
C MET A 22 -2.41 -6.07 -13.05
N ASP A 23 -2.44 -6.04 -14.38
CA ASP A 23 -1.37 -6.63 -15.20
C ASP A 23 -0.02 -5.92 -14.99
N TYR A 24 -0.04 -4.60 -14.83
CA TYR A 24 1.16 -3.83 -14.50
C TYR A 24 1.69 -4.18 -13.10
N ILE A 25 0.81 -4.21 -12.09
CA ILE A 25 1.16 -4.58 -10.71
C ILE A 25 1.84 -5.97 -10.69
N LYS A 26 1.27 -6.95 -11.40
CA LYS A 26 1.83 -8.31 -11.51
C LYS A 26 3.23 -8.33 -12.15
N LYS A 27 3.47 -7.49 -13.17
CA LYS A 27 4.81 -7.34 -13.78
C LYS A 27 5.82 -6.77 -12.79
N VAL A 28 5.43 -5.74 -12.03
CA VAL A 28 6.29 -5.14 -11.00
C VAL A 28 6.56 -6.13 -9.87
N LYS A 29 5.55 -6.92 -9.44
CA LYS A 29 5.73 -7.98 -8.43
C LYS A 29 6.76 -9.02 -8.88
N LYS A 30 6.72 -9.46 -10.14
CA LYS A 30 7.73 -10.38 -10.70
C LYS A 30 9.14 -9.78 -10.64
N LEU A 31 9.27 -8.49 -10.99
CA LEU A 31 10.54 -7.77 -10.91
C LEU A 31 11.05 -7.67 -9.47
N ALA A 32 10.18 -7.26 -8.53
CA ALA A 32 10.50 -7.17 -7.12
C ALA A 32 11.02 -8.51 -6.58
N LYS A 33 10.30 -9.61 -6.88
CA LYS A 33 10.70 -10.97 -6.50
C LYS A 33 12.08 -11.36 -7.08
N LYS A 34 12.33 -11.06 -8.37
CA LYS A 34 13.63 -11.31 -9.01
C LYS A 34 14.77 -10.55 -8.32
N ARG A 35 14.50 -9.34 -7.84
CA ARG A 35 15.47 -8.48 -7.15
C ARG A 35 15.53 -8.71 -5.64
N LYS A 36 14.75 -9.65 -5.10
CA LYS A 36 14.58 -9.89 -3.66
C LYS A 36 14.16 -8.61 -2.89
N ALA A 37 13.41 -7.74 -3.56
CA ALA A 37 12.87 -6.52 -3.00
C ALA A 37 11.42 -6.71 -2.55
N LYS A 38 11.02 -6.01 -1.50
CA LYS A 38 9.61 -5.92 -1.05
C LYS A 38 8.82 -5.02 -1.99
N LEU A 39 7.55 -5.33 -2.21
CA LEU A 39 6.64 -4.46 -2.96
C LEU A 39 5.68 -3.78 -1.99
N HIS A 40 5.77 -2.46 -1.92
CA HIS A 40 4.91 -1.61 -1.11
C HIS A 40 3.89 -0.88 -1.99
N LEU A 41 2.68 -0.66 -1.47
CA LEU A 41 1.68 0.22 -2.05
C LEU A 41 1.42 1.41 -1.12
N ASP A 42 1.63 2.63 -1.61
CA ASP A 42 0.91 3.78 -1.09
C ASP A 42 -0.53 3.69 -1.61
N GLY A 43 -1.36 3.11 -0.77
CA GLY A 43 -2.77 2.84 -1.02
C GLY A 43 -3.68 3.86 -0.35
N ALA A 44 -3.21 5.09 -0.15
CA ALA A 44 -4.00 6.13 0.51
C ALA A 44 -5.42 6.29 -0.05
N ARG A 45 -5.61 5.95 -1.33
CA ARG A 45 -6.90 5.98 -2.06
C ARG A 45 -7.27 4.62 -2.68
N SER A 46 -6.80 3.53 -2.10
CA SER A 46 -7.07 2.18 -2.62
C SER A 46 -8.56 1.83 -2.67
N TRP A 47 -9.37 2.39 -1.78
CA TRP A 47 -10.83 2.24 -1.82
C TRP A 47 -11.40 2.72 -3.14
N ASN A 48 -10.99 3.90 -3.60
CA ASN A 48 -11.41 4.46 -4.88
C ASN A 48 -10.90 3.61 -6.05
N ALA A 49 -9.65 3.14 -5.98
CA ALA A 49 -9.06 2.28 -6.99
C ALA A 49 -9.80 0.94 -7.12
N SER A 50 -10.18 0.32 -5.99
CA SER A 50 -10.97 -0.91 -5.94
C SER A 50 -12.33 -0.75 -6.62
N VAL A 51 -13.04 0.32 -6.31
CA VAL A 51 -14.33 0.65 -6.96
C VAL A 51 -14.14 0.89 -8.46
N PHE A 52 -13.16 1.67 -8.85
CA PHE A 52 -12.88 1.95 -10.27
C PHE A 52 -12.54 0.70 -11.08
N LEU A 53 -11.77 -0.22 -10.49
CA LEU A 53 -11.39 -1.49 -11.15
C LEU A 53 -12.52 -2.54 -11.10
N GLY A 54 -13.53 -2.36 -10.25
CA GLY A 54 -14.59 -3.35 -10.03
C GLY A 54 -14.08 -4.63 -9.36
N ILE A 55 -13.00 -4.58 -8.57
CA ILE A 55 -12.42 -5.74 -7.88
C ILE A 55 -12.34 -5.50 -6.38
N PRO A 56 -12.53 -6.56 -5.55
CA PRO A 56 -12.42 -6.44 -4.10
C PRO A 56 -11.02 -5.99 -3.65
N MET A 57 -10.94 -5.18 -2.60
CA MET A 57 -9.67 -4.72 -2.00
C MET A 57 -8.72 -5.89 -1.72
N LYS A 58 -9.24 -6.99 -1.17
CA LYS A 58 -8.45 -8.18 -0.87
C LYS A 58 -7.70 -8.72 -2.09
N GLU A 59 -8.36 -8.73 -3.25
CA GLU A 59 -7.77 -9.20 -4.51
C GLU A 59 -6.77 -8.17 -5.05
N MET A 60 -7.15 -6.90 -5.06
CA MET A 60 -6.29 -5.82 -5.55
C MET A 60 -4.96 -5.72 -4.77
N LEU A 61 -5.00 -5.96 -3.46
CA LEU A 61 -3.84 -5.82 -2.58
C LEU A 61 -2.99 -7.09 -2.44
N ALA A 62 -3.46 -8.23 -2.96
CA ALA A 62 -2.83 -9.55 -2.74
C ALA A 62 -1.36 -9.65 -3.21
N ASP A 63 -0.97 -8.84 -4.19
CA ASP A 63 0.40 -8.86 -4.73
C ASP A 63 1.40 -8.00 -3.92
N PHE A 64 0.94 -7.21 -2.97
CA PHE A 64 1.79 -6.34 -2.16
C PHE A 64 2.24 -7.00 -0.86
N ASP A 65 3.48 -6.72 -0.45
CA ASP A 65 4.02 -7.21 0.82
C ASP A 65 3.63 -6.28 1.98
N LEU A 66 3.46 -4.98 1.71
CA LEU A 66 3.06 -3.96 2.66
C LEU A 66 2.20 -2.90 1.97
N VAL A 67 1.14 -2.47 2.62
CA VAL A 67 0.23 -1.46 2.09
C VAL A 67 -0.09 -0.43 3.17
N SER A 68 0.02 0.86 2.84
CA SER A 68 -0.55 1.93 3.65
C SER A 68 -1.87 2.41 3.06
N VAL A 69 -2.90 2.57 3.89
CA VAL A 69 -4.23 3.08 3.47
C VAL A 69 -4.67 4.22 4.37
N CYS A 70 -5.33 5.23 3.79
CA CYS A 70 -5.91 6.32 4.57
C CYS A 70 -7.40 6.08 4.81
N LEU A 71 -7.85 6.34 6.03
CA LEU A 71 -9.26 6.36 6.39
C LEU A 71 -9.88 7.75 6.16
N SER A 72 -9.07 8.80 6.22
CA SER A 72 -9.47 10.22 6.11
C SER A 72 -9.66 10.73 4.67
N LYS A 73 -9.79 9.83 3.69
CA LYS A 73 -10.02 10.16 2.27
C LYS A 73 -11.31 9.49 1.79
N GLY A 74 -11.26 8.51 0.92
CA GLY A 74 -12.44 7.84 0.37
C GLY A 74 -13.35 7.17 1.40
N MET A 75 -12.84 6.85 2.59
CA MET A 75 -13.65 6.31 3.69
C MET A 75 -14.37 7.38 4.52
N GLY A 76 -14.05 8.66 4.35
CA GLY A 76 -14.73 9.76 5.02
C GLY A 76 -14.50 9.86 6.54
N CYS A 77 -13.52 9.15 7.11
CA CYS A 77 -13.20 9.28 8.51
C CYS A 77 -12.48 10.61 8.79
N PRO A 78 -12.65 11.23 9.98
CA PRO A 78 -12.03 12.50 10.31
C PRO A 78 -10.50 12.42 10.34
N ILE A 79 -9.94 11.28 10.79
CA ILE A 79 -8.50 11.00 10.84
C ILE A 79 -8.25 9.50 10.64
N GLY A 80 -7.01 9.15 10.38
CA GLY A 80 -6.50 7.78 10.51
C GLY A 80 -5.84 7.27 9.24
N SER A 81 -4.83 6.42 9.49
CA SER A 81 -4.15 5.61 8.48
C SER A 81 -3.84 4.24 9.06
N LEU A 82 -3.86 3.24 8.22
CA LEU A 82 -3.54 1.86 8.58
C LEU A 82 -2.37 1.38 7.73
N VAL A 83 -1.57 0.50 8.29
CA VAL A 83 -0.59 -0.30 7.56
C VAL A 83 -1.01 -1.75 7.61
N VAL A 84 -1.07 -2.39 6.46
CA VAL A 84 -1.47 -3.79 6.28
C VAL A 84 -0.29 -4.57 5.70
N GLY A 85 -0.04 -5.76 6.21
CA GLY A 85 1.06 -6.62 5.76
C GLY A 85 1.09 -7.93 6.54
N THR A 86 2.21 -8.66 6.44
CA THR A 86 2.39 -9.87 7.25
C THR A 86 2.53 -9.53 8.73
N GLU A 87 2.23 -10.49 9.61
CA GLU A 87 2.37 -10.30 11.06
C GLU A 87 3.78 -9.80 11.44
N LYS A 88 4.82 -10.37 10.84
CA LYS A 88 6.22 -9.97 11.03
C LYS A 88 6.45 -8.50 10.65
N ASP A 89 5.96 -8.09 9.47
CA ASP A 89 6.14 -6.72 8.98
C ASP A 89 5.35 -5.73 9.86
N ILE A 90 4.15 -6.11 10.32
CA ILE A 90 3.32 -5.28 11.21
C ILE A 90 3.94 -5.17 12.61
N TYR A 91 4.55 -6.23 13.13
CA TYR A 91 5.27 -6.15 14.40
C TYR A 91 6.41 -5.12 14.32
N ALA A 92 7.21 -5.15 13.26
CA ALA A 92 8.25 -4.16 13.02
C ALA A 92 7.68 -2.74 12.87
N ALA A 93 6.61 -2.58 12.08
CA ALA A 93 5.94 -1.29 11.88
C ALA A 93 5.42 -0.66 13.19
N ARG A 94 4.90 -1.47 14.12
CA ARG A 94 4.47 -1.01 15.46
C ARG A 94 5.61 -0.42 16.26
N ASN A 95 6.80 -1.04 16.21
CA ASN A 95 7.99 -0.54 16.88
C ASN A 95 8.42 0.81 16.30
N TYR A 96 8.50 0.94 14.97
CA TYR A 96 8.80 2.20 14.31
C TYR A 96 7.76 3.28 14.62
N ARG A 97 6.46 2.94 14.61
CA ARG A 97 5.39 3.86 15.00
C ARG A 97 5.62 4.42 16.41
N LYS A 98 5.97 3.56 17.37
CA LYS A 98 6.26 3.97 18.74
C LYS A 98 7.49 4.89 18.79
N MET A 99 8.58 4.52 18.12
CA MET A 99 9.82 5.30 18.07
C MET A 99 9.61 6.70 17.50
N LEU A 100 8.73 6.84 16.49
CA LEU A 100 8.43 8.10 15.82
C LEU A 100 7.30 8.90 16.50
N GLY A 101 6.78 8.44 17.65
CA GLY A 101 5.72 9.14 18.37
C GLY A 101 4.33 9.04 17.72
N GLY A 102 4.12 8.15 16.73
CA GLY A 102 2.87 7.98 16.00
C GLY A 102 1.85 7.03 16.67
N ALA A 103 2.14 6.58 17.89
CA ALA A 103 1.22 5.71 18.62
C ALA A 103 0.14 6.57 19.35
N MET A 104 -1.13 6.40 18.95
CA MET A 104 -2.24 6.93 19.75
C MET A 104 -2.35 6.19 21.09
N ARG A 105 -2.70 6.95 22.11
CA ARG A 105 -3.10 6.42 23.42
C ARG A 105 -4.54 5.91 23.40
#